data_d03b3895ad703005857bd330f566e6cb
#
_entry.id   d03b3895ad703005857bd330f566e6cb
#
_cell.length_a   1.000
_cell.length_b   1.000
_cell.length_c   1.000
_cell.angle_alpha   90.00
_cell.angle_beta   90.00
_cell.angle_gamma   90.00
#
_symmetry.space_group_name_H-M   'P 1'
#
loop_
_entity.id
_entity.type
_entity.pdbx_description
1 polymer ?
#
loop_
_entity_poly.entity_id
_entity_poly.type
_entity_poly.pdbx_seq_one_letter_code
_entity_poly.pdbx_strand_id
1 'polypeptide(L)'
;MPNRWAALQNKSTEYNIKNINTCVGLGSYWGEVLDVLQEIIPVYDKVNSYISLGKDSEHRNRAISGRIQDGDKILDAGSGFCNMSKTALNITNGKVEIVLYDPLLQMIKNTDRLFKKKPEVACGVFEHTPFRNQQFDVVLSGYSLRDAISLKTAIAEIHRVLKNDGKWIIVDLGKPDKAIVRFGVSFYLKLILPIVAYMAGGKLGLKFAALYGTYKLWPQNKKLESMLLEKFTKVEFEKDMMGGAIMIAAYK
;
A
#
# COMPACT_ATOMS: atom_id res chain seq x y z
N MET A 1 30.72 -13.57 9.33
CA MET A 1 29.73 -12.86 10.15
C MET A 1 28.36 -13.42 9.79
N PRO A 2 27.61 -14.03 10.71
CA PRO A 2 26.31 -14.60 10.38
C PRO A 2 25.32 -13.51 10.01
N ASN A 3 24.56 -13.78 8.97
CA ASN A 3 23.66 -12.89 8.25
C ASN A 3 22.55 -12.34 9.19
N ARG A 4 22.72 -11.13 9.70
CA ARG A 4 21.79 -10.44 10.60
C ARG A 4 20.37 -10.29 10.01
N TRP A 5 20.25 -10.47 8.69
CA TRP A 5 19.01 -10.37 7.91
C TRP A 5 18.14 -11.64 7.99
N ALA A 6 18.75 -12.83 8.12
CA ALA A 6 17.99 -14.07 8.30
C ALA A 6 17.25 -14.12 9.65
N ALA A 7 17.81 -13.48 10.68
CA ALA A 7 17.18 -13.39 12.00
C ALA A 7 15.97 -12.44 12.04
N LEU A 8 15.90 -11.45 11.14
CA LEU A 8 14.76 -10.54 11.03
C LEU A 8 13.60 -11.18 10.23
N GLN A 9 13.90 -11.98 9.21
CA GLN A 9 12.89 -12.75 8.49
C GLN A 9 12.19 -13.79 9.39
N ASN A 10 12.94 -14.46 10.28
CA ASN A 10 12.35 -15.42 11.24
C ASN A 10 11.54 -14.74 12.35
N LYS A 11 11.84 -13.48 12.73
CA LYS A 11 11.06 -12.74 13.73
C LYS A 11 9.74 -12.18 13.20
N SER A 12 9.61 -11.93 11.89
CA SER A 12 8.35 -11.49 11.29
C SER A 12 7.29 -12.60 11.26
N THR A 13 7.68 -13.86 11.35
CA THR A 13 6.78 -15.03 11.36
C THR A 13 6.25 -15.40 12.75
N GLU A 14 6.78 -14.83 13.83
CA GLU A 14 6.34 -15.13 15.21
C GLU A 14 5.41 -14.08 15.82
N TYR A 15 4.70 -13.28 15.01
CA TYR A 15 3.62 -12.46 15.55
C TYR A 15 2.49 -13.38 16.03
N ASN A 16 2.26 -13.34 17.34
CA ASN A 16 1.23 -14.14 18.04
C ASN A 16 -0.18 -13.72 17.58
N ILE A 17 -0.64 -14.30 16.45
CA ILE A 17 -1.86 -14.00 15.71
C ILE A 17 -3.14 -14.34 16.51
N LYS A 18 -3.01 -14.89 17.74
CA LYS A 18 -4.14 -15.45 18.51
C LYS A 18 -5.20 -14.45 18.98
N ASN A 19 -4.99 -13.13 18.86
CA ASN A 19 -5.94 -12.12 19.34
C ASN A 19 -6.54 -11.20 18.24
N ILE A 20 -6.46 -11.56 16.96
CA ILE A 20 -6.79 -10.66 15.84
C ILE A 20 -8.20 -10.90 15.25
N ASN A 21 -9.00 -11.78 15.82
CA ASN A 21 -10.30 -12.19 15.24
C ASN A 21 -11.41 -11.12 15.20
N THR A 22 -11.14 -9.88 15.62
CA THR A 22 -12.13 -8.78 15.60
C THR A 22 -11.67 -7.53 14.85
N CYS A 23 -10.49 -7.55 14.21
CA CYS A 23 -9.93 -6.37 13.55
C CYS A 23 -10.33 -6.29 12.07
N VAL A 24 -10.64 -5.09 11.60
CA VAL A 24 -10.68 -4.79 10.16
C VAL A 24 -9.25 -4.88 9.62
N GLY A 25 -9.01 -5.73 8.62
CA GLY A 25 -7.69 -6.04 8.07
C GLY A 25 -7.56 -7.52 7.75
N LEU A 26 -6.37 -7.95 7.28
CA LEU A 26 -6.15 -9.34 6.85
C LEU A 26 -6.08 -10.35 7.99
N GLY A 27 -5.66 -9.92 9.19
CA GLY A 27 -5.49 -10.83 10.32
C GLY A 27 -4.60 -12.03 9.97
N SER A 28 -5.09 -13.25 10.23
CA SER A 28 -4.37 -14.49 9.92
C SER A 28 -4.19 -14.76 8.40
N TYR A 29 -4.98 -14.13 7.55
CA TYR A 29 -4.88 -14.27 6.09
C TYR A 29 -3.63 -13.59 5.51
N TRP A 30 -2.98 -12.71 6.29
CA TRP A 30 -1.79 -11.96 5.86
C TRP A 30 -0.65 -12.86 5.37
N GLY A 31 -0.39 -13.98 6.03
CA GLY A 31 0.66 -14.93 5.62
C GLY A 31 0.44 -15.47 4.20
N GLU A 32 -0.79 -15.90 3.88
CA GLU A 32 -1.13 -16.40 2.54
C GLU A 32 -0.99 -15.30 1.48
N VAL A 33 -1.36 -14.07 1.81
CA VAL A 33 -1.22 -12.92 0.90
C VAL A 33 0.25 -12.63 0.64
N LEU A 34 1.11 -12.69 1.67
CA LEU A 34 2.55 -12.46 1.54
C LEU A 34 3.20 -13.51 0.61
N ASP A 35 2.85 -14.78 0.79
CA ASP A 35 3.36 -15.86 -0.07
C ASP A 35 2.95 -15.64 -1.54
N VAL A 36 1.69 -15.29 -1.78
CA VAL A 36 1.21 -14.96 -3.13
C VAL A 36 1.95 -13.75 -3.71
N LEU A 37 2.12 -12.67 -2.95
CA LEU A 37 2.84 -11.48 -3.40
C LEU A 37 4.28 -11.83 -3.79
N GLN A 38 4.96 -12.67 -3.01
CA GLN A 38 6.32 -13.11 -3.30
C GLN A 38 6.42 -13.88 -4.62
N GLU A 39 5.45 -14.76 -4.90
CA GLU A 39 5.44 -15.55 -6.12
C GLU A 39 5.12 -14.73 -7.38
N ILE A 40 4.29 -13.70 -7.28
CA ILE A 40 3.87 -12.88 -8.44
C ILE A 40 4.85 -11.76 -8.78
N ILE A 41 5.93 -11.56 -8.00
CA ILE A 41 6.95 -10.53 -8.26
C ILE A 41 7.34 -10.43 -9.75
N PRO A 42 7.61 -11.52 -10.49
CA PRO A 42 8.04 -11.43 -11.89
C PRO A 42 7.03 -10.82 -12.86
N VAL A 43 5.75 -10.83 -12.51
CA VAL A 43 4.65 -10.35 -13.38
C VAL A 43 3.85 -9.20 -12.76
N TYR A 44 4.22 -8.76 -11.55
CA TYR A 44 3.46 -7.84 -10.73
C TYR A 44 3.09 -6.54 -11.46
N ASP A 45 4.08 -5.78 -11.92
CA ASP A 45 3.84 -4.48 -12.56
C ASP A 45 3.06 -4.62 -13.87
N LYS A 46 3.40 -5.65 -14.67
CA LYS A 46 2.69 -5.91 -15.93
C LYS A 46 1.22 -6.19 -15.68
N VAL A 47 0.90 -7.09 -14.76
CA VAL A 47 -0.49 -7.46 -14.45
C VAL A 47 -1.23 -6.26 -13.84
N ASN A 48 -0.62 -5.53 -12.90
CA ASN A 48 -1.26 -4.35 -12.30
C ASN A 48 -1.62 -3.27 -13.33
N SER A 49 -0.76 -3.02 -14.32
CA SER A 49 -1.08 -2.09 -15.41
C SER A 49 -2.32 -2.53 -16.20
N TYR A 50 -2.46 -3.82 -16.49
CA TYR A 50 -3.65 -4.34 -17.20
C TYR A 50 -4.92 -4.25 -16.35
N ILE A 51 -4.88 -4.65 -15.07
CA ILE A 51 -6.08 -4.67 -14.21
C ILE A 51 -6.53 -3.28 -13.78
N SER A 52 -5.62 -2.30 -13.76
CA SER A 52 -5.93 -0.89 -13.50
C SER A 52 -6.36 -0.13 -14.76
N LEU A 53 -6.39 -0.80 -15.91
CA LEU A 53 -6.61 -0.17 -17.23
C LEU A 53 -5.60 0.96 -17.51
N GLY A 54 -4.37 0.85 -16.98
CA GLY A 54 -3.32 1.86 -17.09
C GLY A 54 -3.51 3.10 -16.23
N LYS A 55 -4.57 3.18 -15.41
CA LYS A 55 -4.88 4.36 -14.57
C LYS A 55 -4.09 4.46 -13.29
N ASP A 56 -3.39 3.41 -12.90
CA ASP A 56 -2.63 3.35 -11.64
C ASP A 56 -1.59 4.47 -11.52
N SER A 57 -0.92 4.83 -12.61
CA SER A 57 0.03 5.95 -12.65
C SER A 57 -0.67 7.31 -12.55
N GLU A 58 -1.81 7.49 -13.21
CA GLU A 58 -2.64 8.69 -13.10
C GLU A 58 -3.13 8.90 -11.66
N HIS A 59 -3.65 7.85 -11.03
CA HIS A 59 -4.13 7.92 -9.64
C HIS A 59 -3.00 8.33 -8.68
N ARG A 60 -1.79 7.77 -8.83
CA ARG A 60 -0.63 8.18 -8.01
C ARG A 60 -0.27 9.64 -8.24
N ASN A 61 -0.24 10.07 -9.49
CA ASN A 61 0.09 11.45 -9.82
C ASN A 61 -0.94 12.42 -9.21
N ARG A 62 -2.24 12.18 -9.39
CA ARG A 62 -3.33 12.99 -8.80
C ARG A 62 -3.27 13.03 -7.28
N ALA A 63 -2.98 11.88 -6.64
CA ALA A 63 -2.89 11.81 -5.20
C ALA A 63 -1.71 12.62 -4.63
N ILE A 64 -0.56 12.63 -5.30
CA ILE A 64 0.68 13.23 -4.80
C ILE A 64 0.80 14.71 -5.22
N SER A 65 0.36 15.08 -6.43
CA SER A 65 0.52 16.43 -6.97
C SER A 65 -0.09 17.50 -6.06
N GLY A 66 0.70 18.55 -5.80
CA GLY A 66 0.31 19.66 -4.91
C GLY A 66 0.29 19.33 -3.41
N ARG A 67 0.65 18.08 -3.03
CA ARG A 67 0.64 17.65 -1.63
C ARG A 67 2.01 17.36 -1.04
N ILE A 68 3.05 17.34 -1.87
CA ILE A 68 4.45 17.22 -1.45
C ILE A 68 5.24 18.45 -1.91
N GLN A 69 6.34 18.73 -1.23
CA GLN A 69 7.19 19.87 -1.52
C GLN A 69 8.67 19.50 -1.49
N ASP A 70 9.51 20.37 -2.06
CA ASP A 70 10.95 20.20 -2.02
C ASP A 70 11.45 20.14 -0.56
N GLY A 71 12.29 19.16 -0.26
CA GLY A 71 12.84 18.94 1.07
C GLY A 71 12.03 18.03 1.99
N ASP A 72 10.84 17.60 1.59
CA ASP A 72 10.06 16.65 2.39
C ASP A 72 10.84 15.35 2.64
N LYS A 73 10.76 14.86 3.89
CA LYS A 73 11.18 13.51 4.27
C LYS A 73 9.99 12.57 4.16
N ILE A 74 10.07 11.66 3.22
CA ILE A 74 8.96 10.80 2.80
C ILE A 74 9.24 9.35 3.21
N LEU A 75 8.25 8.70 3.82
CA LEU A 75 8.21 7.25 3.99
C LEU A 75 7.30 6.63 2.92
N ASP A 76 7.82 5.77 2.05
CA ASP A 76 7.02 4.93 1.15
C ASP A 76 6.74 3.60 1.87
N ALA A 77 5.56 3.52 2.49
CA ALA A 77 5.13 2.38 3.30
C ALA A 77 4.34 1.38 2.45
N GLY A 78 4.84 0.15 2.36
CA GLY A 78 4.44 -0.83 1.37
C GLY A 78 4.96 -0.41 -0.01
N SER A 79 6.26 -0.06 -0.06
CA SER A 79 6.89 0.56 -1.24
C SER A 79 6.91 -0.34 -2.48
N GLY A 80 6.94 -1.67 -2.30
CA GLY A 80 6.97 -2.61 -3.41
C GLY A 80 8.04 -2.28 -4.46
N PHE A 81 7.62 -2.01 -5.69
CA PHE A 81 8.48 -1.55 -6.78
C PHE A 81 8.70 -0.03 -6.81
N CYS A 82 8.46 0.67 -5.70
CA CYS A 82 8.69 2.11 -5.53
C CYS A 82 7.91 3.01 -6.50
N ASN A 83 6.72 2.59 -6.93
CA ASN A 83 5.94 3.36 -7.89
C ASN A 83 5.42 4.69 -7.29
N MET A 84 5.09 4.74 -5.99
CA MET A 84 4.77 6.00 -5.29
C MET A 84 6.00 6.89 -5.18
N SER A 85 7.14 6.34 -4.76
CA SER A 85 8.43 7.03 -4.70
C SER A 85 8.84 7.60 -6.05
N LYS A 86 8.72 6.82 -7.13
CA LYS A 86 9.02 7.28 -8.49
C LYS A 86 8.16 8.50 -8.88
N THR A 87 6.87 8.46 -8.56
CA THR A 87 5.98 9.59 -8.82
C THR A 87 6.39 10.82 -8.00
N ALA A 88 6.71 10.65 -6.71
CA ALA A 88 7.17 11.75 -5.86
C ALA A 88 8.49 12.37 -6.37
N LEU A 89 9.46 11.53 -6.75
CA LEU A 89 10.73 12.00 -7.34
C LEU A 89 10.54 12.78 -8.64
N ASN A 90 9.62 12.34 -9.50
CA ASN A 90 9.32 13.04 -10.75
C ASN A 90 8.68 14.41 -10.50
N ILE A 91 7.73 14.51 -9.56
CA ILE A 91 7.05 15.76 -9.22
C ILE A 91 8.02 16.79 -8.60
N THR A 92 8.95 16.34 -7.75
CA THR A 92 9.89 17.21 -7.03
C THR A 92 11.26 17.34 -7.72
N ASN A 93 11.43 16.78 -8.92
CA ASN A 93 12.73 16.69 -9.59
C ASN A 93 13.83 16.08 -8.71
N GLY A 94 13.45 15.13 -7.85
CA GLY A 94 14.36 14.42 -6.95
C GLY A 94 14.78 15.21 -5.71
N LYS A 95 14.07 16.25 -5.34
CA LYS A 95 14.41 17.12 -4.20
C LYS A 95 13.71 16.71 -2.90
N VAL A 96 13.49 15.42 -2.70
CA VAL A 96 12.92 14.83 -1.49
C VAL A 96 13.82 13.73 -0.95
N GLU A 97 13.74 13.48 0.35
CA GLU A 97 14.39 12.34 0.99
C GLU A 97 13.39 11.20 1.12
N ILE A 98 13.71 10.02 0.56
CA ILE A 98 12.81 8.87 0.57
C ILE A 98 13.40 7.74 1.40
N VAL A 99 12.58 7.19 2.29
CA VAL A 99 12.83 5.95 3.02
C VAL A 99 11.84 4.90 2.50
N LEU A 100 12.35 3.74 2.09
CA LEU A 100 11.54 2.64 1.59
C LEU A 100 11.25 1.64 2.72
N TYR A 101 10.00 1.22 2.82
CA TYR A 101 9.56 0.29 3.84
C TYR A 101 8.60 -0.76 3.28
N ASP A 102 9.00 -2.03 3.31
CA ASP A 102 8.22 -3.12 2.73
C ASP A 102 8.57 -4.46 3.40
N PRO A 103 7.62 -5.37 3.62
CA PRO A 103 7.91 -6.71 4.10
C PRO A 103 8.70 -7.56 3.08
N LEU A 104 8.61 -7.25 1.78
CA LEU A 104 9.24 -7.99 0.69
C LEU A 104 10.44 -7.22 0.09
N LEU A 105 11.59 -7.27 0.74
CA LEU A 105 12.81 -6.61 0.25
C LEU A 105 13.21 -7.02 -1.18
N GLN A 106 12.72 -8.17 -1.67
CA GLN A 106 12.98 -8.61 -3.03
C GLN A 106 12.36 -7.68 -4.08
N MET A 107 11.23 -7.04 -3.77
CA MET A 107 10.60 -6.05 -4.66
C MET A 107 11.46 -4.80 -4.79
N ILE A 108 12.13 -4.39 -3.71
CA ILE A 108 12.95 -3.17 -3.67
C ILE A 108 14.30 -3.35 -4.39
N LYS A 109 14.87 -4.56 -4.42
CA LYS A 109 16.23 -4.81 -4.92
C LYS A 109 16.53 -4.34 -6.35
N ASN A 110 15.51 -4.20 -7.18
CA ASN A 110 15.65 -3.80 -8.59
C ASN A 110 15.40 -2.32 -8.82
N THR A 111 15.23 -1.52 -7.76
CA THR A 111 14.81 -0.12 -7.85
C THR A 111 15.94 0.89 -7.65
N ASP A 112 17.17 0.44 -7.39
CA ASP A 112 18.35 1.30 -7.15
C ASP A 112 18.56 2.36 -8.23
N ARG A 113 18.19 2.06 -9.50
CA ARG A 113 18.31 2.98 -10.65
C ARG A 113 17.37 4.18 -10.61
N LEU A 114 16.32 4.14 -9.75
CA LEU A 114 15.36 5.23 -9.62
C LEU A 114 15.92 6.39 -8.79
N PHE A 115 16.92 6.13 -7.98
CA PHE A 115 17.42 7.06 -6.99
C PHE A 115 18.82 7.58 -7.36
N LYS A 116 19.02 8.90 -7.35
CA LYS A 116 20.35 9.50 -7.49
C LYS A 116 21.29 9.14 -6.34
N LYS A 117 20.74 8.96 -5.14
CA LYS A 117 21.41 8.50 -3.95
C LYS A 117 20.64 7.30 -3.42
N LYS A 118 21.35 6.24 -3.02
CA LYS A 118 20.73 5.03 -2.47
C LYS A 118 19.79 5.39 -1.31
N PRO A 119 18.49 5.03 -1.38
CA PRO A 119 17.55 5.32 -0.32
C PRO A 119 17.83 4.48 0.92
N GLU A 120 17.38 4.96 2.08
CA GLU A 120 17.27 4.13 3.27
C GLU A 120 16.19 3.08 3.05
N VAL A 121 16.45 1.84 3.49
CA VAL A 121 15.52 0.72 3.34
C VAL A 121 15.34 0.06 4.70
N ALA A 122 14.10 -0.14 5.10
CA ALA A 122 13.71 -0.93 6.26
C ALA A 122 12.71 -2.02 5.88
N CYS A 123 12.69 -3.12 6.62
CA CYS A 123 11.80 -4.26 6.40
C CYS A 123 10.79 -4.38 7.54
N GLY A 124 9.51 -4.53 7.22
CA GLY A 124 8.46 -4.78 8.20
C GLY A 124 7.06 -4.49 7.68
N VAL A 125 6.11 -4.47 8.61
CA VAL A 125 4.66 -4.34 8.36
C VAL A 125 4.13 -3.01 8.90
N PHE A 126 2.99 -2.55 8.39
CA PHE A 126 2.38 -1.27 8.76
C PHE A 126 2.17 -1.10 10.27
N GLU A 127 1.87 -2.18 10.96
CA GLU A 127 1.50 -2.21 12.37
C GLU A 127 2.67 -1.96 13.32
N HIS A 128 3.89 -2.07 12.83
CA HIS A 128 5.08 -1.92 13.67
C HIS A 128 6.27 -1.42 12.84
N THR A 129 6.43 -0.12 12.78
CA THR A 129 7.54 0.50 12.05
C THR A 129 8.74 0.79 12.96
N PRO A 130 9.99 0.63 12.49
CA PRO A 130 11.19 0.87 13.28
C PRO A 130 11.57 2.36 13.37
N PHE A 131 10.62 3.26 13.09
CA PHE A 131 10.86 4.69 13.02
C PHE A 131 10.45 5.41 14.30
N ARG A 132 11.08 6.57 14.54
CA ARG A 132 10.75 7.44 15.68
C ARG A 132 9.41 8.14 15.46
N ASN A 133 8.84 8.64 16.57
CA ASN A 133 7.68 9.52 16.50
C ASN A 133 8.03 10.78 15.68
N GLN A 134 7.08 11.29 14.90
CA GLN A 134 7.20 12.56 14.21
C GLN A 134 8.46 12.67 13.33
N GLN A 135 8.75 11.63 12.58
CA GLN A 135 9.95 11.54 11.74
C GLN A 135 9.73 12.02 10.31
N PHE A 136 8.52 11.86 9.76
CA PHE A 136 8.23 12.06 8.34
C PHE A 136 7.26 13.21 8.11
N ASP A 137 7.52 13.99 7.07
CA ASP A 137 6.61 15.03 6.56
C ASP A 137 5.45 14.39 5.81
N VAL A 138 5.74 13.34 5.05
CA VAL A 138 4.77 12.63 4.24
C VAL A 138 4.96 11.11 4.39
N VAL A 139 3.86 10.38 4.49
CA VAL A 139 3.84 8.93 4.26
C VAL A 139 3.07 8.66 2.98
N LEU A 140 3.60 7.80 2.12
CA LEU A 140 2.96 7.32 0.91
C LEU A 140 2.57 5.86 1.08
N SER A 141 1.41 5.45 0.56
CA SER A 141 1.02 4.04 0.45
C SER A 141 0.25 3.83 -0.85
N GLY A 142 0.78 3.01 -1.72
CA GLY A 142 0.21 2.76 -3.04
C GLY A 142 -0.17 1.30 -3.25
N TYR A 143 -1.48 0.99 -3.21
CA TYR A 143 -2.04 -0.36 -3.38
C TYR A 143 -1.51 -1.38 -2.35
N SER A 144 -1.18 -0.92 -1.15
CA SER A 144 -0.54 -1.72 -0.10
C SER A 144 -1.29 -1.71 1.24
N LEU A 145 -2.02 -0.62 1.55
CA LEU A 145 -2.72 -0.50 2.84
C LEU A 145 -3.81 -1.56 3.04
N ARG A 146 -4.43 -2.00 1.96
CA ARG A 146 -5.40 -3.10 1.95
C ARG A 146 -4.83 -4.40 2.50
N ASP A 147 -3.51 -4.56 2.43
CA ASP A 147 -2.80 -5.75 2.88
C ASP A 147 -2.34 -5.65 4.35
N ALA A 148 -2.76 -4.62 5.09
CA ALA A 148 -2.51 -4.47 6.51
C ALA A 148 -3.14 -5.61 7.33
N ILE A 149 -2.41 -6.11 8.33
CA ILE A 149 -2.88 -7.16 9.25
C ILE A 149 -4.02 -6.61 10.11
N SER A 150 -3.83 -5.39 10.65
CA SER A 150 -4.82 -4.65 11.45
C SER A 150 -4.84 -3.20 11.00
N LEU A 151 -5.86 -2.83 10.25
CA LEU A 151 -5.98 -1.48 9.70
C LEU A 151 -5.99 -0.40 10.79
N LYS A 152 -6.64 -0.67 11.94
CA LYS A 152 -6.66 0.25 13.08
C LYS A 152 -5.25 0.50 13.65
N THR A 153 -4.46 -0.56 13.78
CA THR A 153 -3.08 -0.47 14.27
C THR A 153 -2.18 0.22 13.25
N ALA A 154 -2.32 -0.11 11.97
CA ALA A 154 -1.61 0.55 10.88
C ALA A 154 -1.87 2.06 10.85
N ILE A 155 -3.15 2.48 10.95
CA ILE A 155 -3.53 3.90 11.01
C ILE A 155 -2.88 4.60 12.22
N ALA A 156 -2.90 3.99 13.39
CA ALA A 156 -2.29 4.57 14.59
C ALA A 156 -0.77 4.69 14.47
N GLU A 157 -0.12 3.69 13.87
CA GLU A 157 1.33 3.66 13.70
C GLU A 157 1.80 4.68 12.66
N ILE A 158 1.12 4.79 11.53
CA ILE A 158 1.42 5.83 10.54
C ILE A 158 1.21 7.23 11.12
N HIS A 159 0.12 7.44 11.87
CA HIS A 159 -0.09 8.69 12.58
C HIS A 159 1.05 9.01 13.56
N ARG A 160 1.60 8.00 14.27
CA ARG A 160 2.72 8.17 15.20
C ARG A 160 3.98 8.68 14.53
N VAL A 161 4.34 8.12 13.37
CA VAL A 161 5.59 8.47 12.66
C VAL A 161 5.50 9.76 11.87
N LEU A 162 4.30 10.26 11.55
CA LEU A 162 4.09 11.55 10.92
C LEU A 162 4.37 12.70 11.88
N LYS A 163 5.01 13.77 11.38
CA LYS A 163 5.10 15.07 12.07
C LYS A 163 3.72 15.67 12.29
N ASN A 164 3.61 16.69 13.16
CA ASN A 164 2.31 17.30 13.49
C ASN A 164 1.58 17.88 12.27
N ASP A 165 2.31 18.47 11.31
CA ASP A 165 1.75 19.00 10.06
C ASP A 165 1.90 18.01 8.89
N GLY A 166 2.23 16.76 9.21
CA GLY A 166 2.46 15.71 8.24
C GLY A 166 1.18 15.16 7.65
N LYS A 167 1.30 14.46 6.53
CA LYS A 167 0.16 13.89 5.82
C LYS A 167 0.44 12.47 5.33
N TRP A 168 -0.60 11.67 5.29
CA TRP A 168 -0.59 10.35 4.68
C TRP A 168 -1.32 10.36 3.36
N ILE A 169 -0.64 10.02 2.28
CA ILE A 169 -1.21 9.94 0.93
C ILE A 169 -1.38 8.47 0.57
N ILE A 170 -2.62 8.08 0.30
CA ILE A 170 -3.01 6.69 0.03
C ILE A 170 -3.63 6.62 -1.36
N VAL A 171 -3.19 5.64 -2.15
CA VAL A 171 -3.85 5.22 -3.39
C VAL A 171 -4.15 3.73 -3.28
N ASP A 172 -5.41 3.34 -3.36
CA ASP A 172 -5.77 1.91 -3.22
C ASP A 172 -7.07 1.58 -3.98
N LEU A 173 -7.43 0.30 -3.99
CA LEU A 173 -8.77 -0.12 -4.37
C LEU A 173 -9.80 0.47 -3.42
N GLY A 174 -10.86 1.00 -3.98
CA GLY A 174 -12.03 1.41 -3.23
C GLY A 174 -13.06 0.28 -3.13
N LYS A 175 -13.79 0.25 -2.01
CA LYS A 175 -14.96 -0.61 -1.84
C LYS A 175 -16.22 0.27 -1.82
N PRO A 176 -16.93 0.38 -2.95
CA PRO A 176 -18.04 1.30 -3.10
C PRO A 176 -19.12 1.12 -2.03
N ASP A 177 -19.67 2.25 -1.55
CA ASP A 177 -20.73 2.25 -0.55
C ASP A 177 -22.08 1.77 -1.14
N LYS A 178 -22.37 2.13 -2.41
CA LYS A 178 -23.57 1.69 -3.12
C LYS A 178 -23.49 0.19 -3.44
N ALA A 179 -24.47 -0.58 -2.97
CA ALA A 179 -24.48 -2.06 -3.08
C ALA A 179 -24.37 -2.55 -4.53
N ILE A 180 -25.08 -1.92 -5.47
CA ILE A 180 -25.06 -2.31 -6.90
C ILE A 180 -23.67 -2.12 -7.51
N VAL A 181 -23.00 -1.02 -7.21
CA VAL A 181 -21.62 -0.73 -7.71
C VAL A 181 -20.64 -1.70 -7.06
N ARG A 182 -20.77 -1.93 -5.76
CA ARG A 182 -19.93 -2.88 -5.02
C ARG A 182 -20.07 -4.30 -5.54
N PHE A 183 -21.29 -4.70 -5.94
CA PHE A 183 -21.54 -5.99 -6.60
C PHE A 183 -20.77 -6.04 -7.94
N GLY A 184 -20.86 -5.01 -8.78
CA GLY A 184 -20.12 -4.92 -10.04
C GLY A 184 -18.62 -5.04 -9.87
N VAL A 185 -18.03 -4.31 -8.88
CA VAL A 185 -16.60 -4.42 -8.55
C VAL A 185 -16.26 -5.84 -8.06
N SER A 186 -17.08 -6.43 -7.20
CA SER A 186 -16.88 -7.80 -6.72
C SER A 186 -16.93 -8.81 -7.86
N PHE A 187 -17.86 -8.66 -8.78
CA PHE A 187 -17.99 -9.49 -9.98
C PHE A 187 -16.73 -9.37 -10.86
N TYR A 188 -16.27 -8.14 -11.12
CA TYR A 188 -15.04 -7.91 -11.87
C TYR A 188 -13.84 -8.59 -11.20
N LEU A 189 -13.60 -8.35 -9.91
CA LEU A 189 -12.47 -8.90 -9.17
C LEU A 189 -12.50 -10.43 -9.08
N LYS A 190 -13.70 -11.03 -8.99
CA LYS A 190 -13.85 -12.48 -8.83
C LYS A 190 -13.75 -13.25 -10.15
N LEU A 191 -14.31 -12.71 -11.24
CA LEU A 191 -14.49 -13.44 -12.49
C LEU A 191 -13.67 -12.88 -13.65
N ILE A 192 -13.60 -11.57 -13.82
CA ILE A 192 -12.95 -10.96 -14.97
C ILE A 192 -11.44 -10.79 -14.73
N LEU A 193 -11.08 -10.32 -13.53
CA LEU A 193 -9.68 -10.06 -13.19
C LEU A 193 -8.78 -11.30 -13.37
N PRO A 194 -9.14 -12.52 -12.94
CA PRO A 194 -8.30 -13.70 -13.16
C PRO A 194 -8.03 -13.98 -14.64
N ILE A 195 -9.00 -13.73 -15.51
CA ILE A 195 -8.86 -13.90 -16.97
C ILE A 195 -7.87 -12.86 -17.52
N VAL A 196 -8.07 -11.59 -17.20
CA VAL A 196 -7.19 -10.49 -17.60
C VAL A 196 -5.75 -10.72 -17.07
N ALA A 197 -5.63 -11.11 -15.81
CA ALA A 197 -4.36 -11.39 -15.19
C ALA A 197 -3.65 -12.60 -15.81
N TYR A 198 -4.40 -13.65 -16.21
CA TYR A 198 -3.85 -14.77 -16.96
C TYR A 198 -3.33 -14.33 -18.34
N MET A 199 -4.07 -13.51 -19.04
CA MET A 199 -3.62 -12.98 -20.34
C MET A 199 -2.35 -12.13 -20.21
N ALA A 200 -2.21 -11.37 -19.13
CA ALA A 200 -1.05 -10.51 -18.90
C ALA A 200 0.17 -11.26 -18.35
N GLY A 201 -0.02 -12.21 -17.42
CA GLY A 201 1.04 -12.86 -16.64
C GLY A 201 1.05 -14.39 -16.70
N GLY A 202 0.23 -15.03 -17.56
CA GLY A 202 0.13 -16.48 -17.66
C GLY A 202 -0.32 -17.13 -16.35
N LYS A 203 0.20 -18.32 -16.04
CA LYS A 203 -0.17 -19.06 -14.81
C LYS A 203 0.07 -18.26 -13.51
N LEU A 204 1.11 -17.43 -13.46
CA LEU A 204 1.38 -16.57 -12.30
C LEU A 204 0.31 -15.48 -12.16
N GLY A 205 -0.22 -14.98 -13.27
CA GLY A 205 -1.33 -14.02 -13.25
C GLY A 205 -2.57 -14.53 -12.53
N LEU A 206 -2.87 -15.84 -12.59
CA LEU A 206 -4.02 -16.41 -11.88
C LEU A 206 -3.96 -16.22 -10.36
N LYS A 207 -2.77 -16.07 -9.78
CA LYS A 207 -2.60 -15.82 -8.35
C LYS A 207 -3.12 -14.45 -7.91
N PHE A 208 -3.32 -13.52 -8.84
CA PHE A 208 -4.00 -12.24 -8.56
C PHE A 208 -5.47 -12.42 -8.13
N ALA A 209 -6.04 -13.61 -8.26
CA ALA A 209 -7.33 -13.94 -7.66
C ALA A 209 -7.36 -13.71 -6.13
N ALA A 210 -6.20 -13.76 -5.44
CA ALA A 210 -6.04 -13.39 -4.03
C ALA A 210 -6.50 -11.95 -3.74
N LEU A 211 -6.44 -11.05 -4.73
CA LEU A 211 -6.93 -9.67 -4.64
C LEU A 211 -8.42 -9.61 -4.25
N TYR A 212 -9.24 -10.54 -4.72
CA TYR A 212 -10.63 -10.63 -4.28
C TYR A 212 -10.75 -11.03 -2.80
N GLY A 213 -9.83 -11.86 -2.30
CA GLY A 213 -9.75 -12.22 -0.87
C GLY A 213 -9.48 -11.00 0.01
N THR A 214 -8.46 -10.21 -0.31
CA THR A 214 -8.13 -9.00 0.44
C THR A 214 -9.24 -7.95 0.32
N TYR A 215 -9.85 -7.79 -0.86
CA TYR A 215 -10.99 -6.90 -1.09
C TYR A 215 -12.21 -7.26 -0.21
N LYS A 216 -12.49 -8.54 0.04
CA LYS A 216 -13.61 -8.93 0.94
C LYS A 216 -13.41 -8.40 2.35
N LEU A 217 -12.19 -8.40 2.85
CA LEU A 217 -11.83 -7.93 4.19
C LEU A 217 -11.67 -6.40 4.27
N TRP A 218 -11.48 -5.74 3.11
CA TRP A 218 -11.34 -4.29 3.02
C TRP A 218 -12.64 -3.57 3.40
N PRO A 219 -12.59 -2.45 4.15
CA PRO A 219 -13.79 -1.70 4.53
C PRO A 219 -14.41 -0.97 3.34
N GLN A 220 -15.69 -0.63 3.43
CA GLN A 220 -16.33 0.29 2.50
C GLN A 220 -15.72 1.68 2.62
N ASN A 221 -15.78 2.47 1.55
CA ASN A 221 -15.12 3.77 1.45
C ASN A 221 -15.48 4.71 2.60
N LYS A 222 -16.77 4.85 2.95
CA LYS A 222 -17.21 5.65 4.09
C LYS A 222 -16.68 5.14 5.43
N LYS A 223 -16.59 3.81 5.61
CA LYS A 223 -16.04 3.24 6.83
C LYS A 223 -14.53 3.51 6.94
N LEU A 224 -13.79 3.39 5.84
CA LEU A 224 -12.37 3.74 5.80
C LEU A 224 -12.13 5.21 6.14
N GLU A 225 -12.91 6.11 5.52
CA GLU A 225 -12.88 7.56 5.79
C GLU A 225 -13.13 7.85 7.28
N SER A 226 -14.16 7.22 7.87
CA SER A 226 -14.47 7.34 9.30
C SER A 226 -13.32 6.86 10.19
N MET A 227 -12.67 5.73 9.84
CA MET A 227 -11.53 5.21 10.61
C MET A 227 -10.31 6.14 10.56
N LEU A 228 -10.08 6.80 9.42
CA LEU A 228 -9.01 7.79 9.29
C LEU A 228 -9.32 9.03 10.13
N LEU A 229 -10.56 9.52 10.10
CA LEU A 229 -11.02 10.68 10.89
C LEU A 229 -10.97 10.45 12.42
N GLU A 230 -10.88 9.19 12.90
CA GLU A 230 -10.64 8.90 14.32
C GLU A 230 -9.24 9.37 14.80
N LYS A 231 -8.29 9.57 13.88
CA LYS A 231 -6.89 9.91 14.17
C LYS A 231 -6.40 11.18 13.50
N PHE A 232 -6.88 11.46 12.29
CA PHE A 232 -6.45 12.58 11.47
C PHE A 232 -7.45 13.74 11.58
N THR A 233 -6.95 14.97 11.58
CA THR A 233 -7.77 16.18 11.73
C THR A 233 -8.59 16.50 10.48
N LYS A 234 -8.07 16.10 9.30
CA LYS A 234 -8.73 16.31 8.00
C LYS A 234 -8.45 15.12 7.10
N VAL A 235 -9.45 14.69 6.35
CA VAL A 235 -9.32 13.64 5.31
C VAL A 235 -9.93 14.15 4.01
N GLU A 236 -9.11 14.26 2.97
CA GLU A 236 -9.56 14.48 1.60
C GLU A 236 -9.71 13.09 0.96
N PHE A 237 -10.94 12.72 0.62
CA PHE A 237 -11.26 11.38 0.12
C PHE A 237 -11.82 11.47 -1.31
N GLU A 238 -10.97 11.29 -2.29
CA GLU A 238 -11.31 11.30 -3.70
C GLU A 238 -11.62 9.87 -4.19
N LYS A 239 -12.66 9.74 -5.02
CA LYS A 239 -13.12 8.47 -5.59
C LYS A 239 -13.07 8.53 -7.11
N ASP A 240 -12.53 7.50 -7.73
CA ASP A 240 -12.60 7.26 -9.17
C ASP A 240 -13.25 5.90 -9.45
N MET A 241 -13.56 5.63 -10.72
CA MET A 241 -14.20 4.38 -11.14
C MET A 241 -15.44 4.04 -10.30
N MET A 242 -16.31 5.04 -10.08
CA MET A 242 -17.51 4.93 -9.21
C MET A 242 -17.21 4.52 -7.77
N GLY A 243 -16.01 4.79 -7.29
CA GLY A 243 -15.52 4.43 -5.96
C GLY A 243 -14.80 3.09 -5.88
N GLY A 244 -14.47 2.50 -7.03
CA GLY A 244 -13.62 1.29 -7.13
C GLY A 244 -12.12 1.59 -7.05
N ALA A 245 -11.73 2.87 -7.19
CA ALA A 245 -10.40 3.37 -6.89
C ALA A 245 -10.52 4.58 -5.96
N ILE A 246 -9.57 4.73 -5.05
CA ILE A 246 -9.55 5.81 -4.05
C ILE A 246 -8.18 6.48 -3.99
N MET A 247 -8.21 7.79 -3.82
CA MET A 247 -7.06 8.63 -3.55
C MET A 247 -7.37 9.43 -2.29
N ILE A 248 -6.53 9.31 -1.28
CA ILE A 248 -6.80 9.91 0.04
C ILE A 248 -5.60 10.72 0.47
N ALA A 249 -5.83 11.89 1.06
CA ALA A 249 -4.85 12.62 1.83
C ALA A 249 -5.41 12.85 3.24
N ALA A 250 -4.77 12.23 4.24
CA ALA A 250 -5.12 12.36 5.65
C ALA A 250 -4.08 13.23 6.35
N TYR A 251 -4.49 14.32 6.99
CA TYR A 251 -3.66 15.34 7.61
C TYR A 251 -3.68 15.18 9.13
N LYS A 252 -2.50 15.15 9.73
CA LYS A 252 -2.32 15.04 11.19
C LYS A 252 -2.58 16.34 11.93
#